data_202dae78ffc9da685a354932b1095b2c
#
_entry.id   202dae78ffc9da685a354932b1095b2c
#
_cell.length_a   1.000
_cell.length_b   1.000
_cell.length_c   1.000
_cell.angle_alpha   90.00
_cell.angle_beta   90.00
_cell.angle_gamma   90.00
#
_symmetry.space_group_name_H-M   'P 1'
#
loop_
_entity.id
_entity.type
_entity.pdbx_description
1 polymer ?
#
loop_
_entity_poly.entity_id
_entity_poly.type
_entity_poly.pdbx_seq_one_letter_code
_entity_poly.pdbx_strand_id
1 'polypeptide(L)'
;SPVSGDMGETDLGDVVLSWSIRDINDDGLYRAKVETIPCKFKSLDHYLQSYRVPLIEETRAYLCSRLELINEASSSKILSLQVAGKPGLYFMDVDFGDNDAGFSTEAYTAKNGDIFILSSLKPEAAEDFNRYGVTYCLAMVTEVSLDDEYQKGFRVKVAKDIGLEEQDLSKFRHAIFISNITTSIRIWKALSFDTHMNDNFIVIKSLLAPTNLGDDVCGICVEEDGGCLPNLTEQLLSINLNQSQVDAIESVISAVRCRHMNLLKLIWGPPGTGKTKTVSALLWALACMKCRTLTCAPTNVAIVGVCTRFLQNLKDFNQHIDENSLPLSLGDVVLFGNKQRMDITEDLQEV
;
A
#
# COMPACT_ATOMS: atom_id res chain seq x y z
N SER A 1 15.82 17.51 -19.80
CA SER A 1 15.84 16.28 -18.98
C SER A 1 15.46 16.64 -17.55
N PRO A 2 14.30 16.23 -17.07
CA PRO A 2 13.95 16.45 -15.67
C PRO A 2 14.63 15.37 -14.84
N VAL A 3 15.70 15.60 -14.20
CA VAL A 3 16.32 14.82 -13.11
C VAL A 3 17.85 14.83 -13.20
N SER A 4 18.44 15.96 -12.84
CA SER A 4 19.82 16.03 -12.34
C SER A 4 19.89 16.76 -10.98
N GLY A 5 18.73 16.93 -10.30
CA GLY A 5 18.63 17.41 -8.94
C GLY A 5 18.74 16.26 -7.95
N ASP A 6 19.24 16.54 -6.77
CA ASP A 6 19.33 15.63 -5.63
C ASP A 6 17.95 14.96 -5.38
N MET A 7 17.80 13.68 -5.74
CA MET A 7 16.56 12.91 -5.63
C MET A 7 16.13 12.66 -4.16
N GLY A 8 16.88 13.18 -3.19
CA GLY A 8 16.65 12.99 -1.76
C GLY A 8 15.43 13.73 -1.21
N GLU A 9 15.09 14.88 -1.78
CA GLU A 9 14.04 15.76 -1.24
C GLU A 9 12.76 15.83 -2.10
N THR A 10 12.77 15.26 -3.31
CA THR A 10 11.63 15.38 -4.23
C THR A 10 10.55 14.34 -3.92
N ASP A 11 9.30 14.77 -3.77
CA ASP A 11 8.14 13.87 -3.60
C ASP A 11 7.86 13.12 -4.92
N LEU A 12 7.49 11.82 -4.85
CA LEU A 12 7.13 11.02 -6.04
C LEU A 12 5.99 11.67 -6.84
N GLY A 13 5.03 12.30 -6.16
CA GLY A 13 3.95 13.03 -6.82
C GLY A 13 4.50 14.17 -7.70
N ASP A 14 5.51 14.91 -7.23
CA ASP A 14 6.16 15.96 -8.02
C ASP A 14 6.92 15.39 -9.22
N VAL A 15 7.58 14.24 -9.06
CA VAL A 15 8.22 13.52 -10.17
C VAL A 15 7.18 13.15 -11.23
N VAL A 16 6.07 12.53 -10.83
CA VAL A 16 5.00 12.13 -11.75
C VAL A 16 4.38 13.34 -12.45
N LEU A 17 4.10 14.42 -11.73
CA LEU A 17 3.51 15.62 -12.30
C LEU A 17 4.44 16.35 -13.29
N SER A 18 5.75 16.14 -13.20
CA SER A 18 6.72 16.68 -14.14
C SER A 18 6.75 15.97 -15.50
N TRP A 19 6.13 14.79 -15.62
CA TRP A 19 6.14 14.02 -16.86
C TRP A 19 5.18 14.59 -17.90
N SER A 20 5.62 14.54 -19.15
CA SER A 20 4.74 14.65 -20.31
C SER A 20 4.15 13.27 -20.67
N ILE A 21 3.16 13.23 -21.52
CA ILE A 21 2.65 11.95 -22.09
C ILE A 21 3.75 11.19 -22.82
N ARG A 22 4.70 11.90 -23.45
CA ARG A 22 5.86 11.28 -24.11
C ARG A 22 6.80 10.63 -23.10
N ASP A 23 7.04 11.28 -21.96
CA ASP A 23 7.87 10.72 -20.88
C ASP A 23 7.24 9.45 -20.29
N ILE A 24 5.92 9.44 -20.12
CA ILE A 24 5.20 8.25 -19.64
C ILE A 24 5.32 7.10 -20.64
N ASN A 25 5.27 7.37 -21.93
CA ASN A 25 5.36 6.36 -23.00
C ASN A 25 6.81 5.98 -23.37
N ASP A 26 7.81 6.67 -22.81
CA ASP A 26 9.22 6.37 -23.05
C ASP A 26 9.74 5.27 -22.12
N ASP A 27 9.77 4.04 -22.63
CA ASP A 27 10.31 2.89 -21.90
C ASP A 27 11.79 3.00 -21.56
N GLY A 28 12.51 3.89 -22.24
CA GLY A 28 13.95 4.15 -22.00
C GLY A 28 14.23 5.15 -20.88
N LEU A 29 13.22 5.94 -20.46
CA LEU A 29 13.43 7.12 -19.59
C LEU A 29 14.18 6.80 -18.28
N TYR A 30 13.81 5.73 -17.61
CA TYR A 30 14.44 5.28 -16.36
C TYR A 30 15.09 3.91 -16.49
N ARG A 31 14.79 3.10 -17.50
CA ARG A 31 15.24 1.72 -17.65
C ARG A 31 16.77 1.58 -17.57
N ALA A 32 17.51 2.52 -18.17
CA ALA A 32 18.98 2.53 -18.09
C ALA A 32 19.53 2.89 -16.70
N LYS A 33 18.70 3.45 -15.82
CA LYS A 33 19.06 3.85 -14.45
C LYS A 33 18.63 2.82 -13.41
N VAL A 34 17.80 1.83 -13.81
CA VAL A 34 17.39 0.74 -12.93
C VAL A 34 18.55 -0.24 -12.81
N GLU A 35 19.12 -0.30 -11.63
CA GLU A 35 20.16 -1.27 -11.30
C GLU A 35 19.55 -2.53 -10.70
N THR A 36 20.24 -3.66 -10.84
CA THR A 36 19.85 -4.90 -10.16
C THR A 36 19.93 -4.69 -8.65
N ILE A 37 18.83 -4.99 -7.94
CA ILE A 37 18.80 -4.89 -6.48
C ILE A 37 19.80 -5.88 -5.89
N PRO A 38 20.77 -5.43 -5.07
CA PRO A 38 21.82 -6.30 -4.55
C PRO A 38 21.26 -7.33 -3.57
N CYS A 39 21.87 -8.51 -3.53
CA CYS A 39 21.56 -9.51 -2.51
C CYS A 39 22.10 -9.16 -1.11
N LYS A 40 23.06 -8.22 -1.04
CA LYS A 40 23.66 -7.70 0.21
C LYS A 40 23.78 -6.19 0.13
N PHE A 41 23.45 -5.52 1.22
CA PHE A 41 23.45 -4.06 1.29
C PHE A 41 24.58 -3.59 2.22
N LYS A 42 25.21 -2.49 1.85
CA LYS A 42 26.31 -1.88 2.62
C LYS A 42 25.80 -1.12 3.85
N SER A 43 24.59 -0.60 3.78
CA SER A 43 23.94 0.19 4.81
C SER A 43 22.44 0.18 4.63
N LEU A 44 21.69 0.66 5.63
CA LEU A 44 20.25 0.90 5.53
C LEU A 44 19.92 1.90 4.42
N ASP A 45 20.71 2.97 4.32
CA ASP A 45 20.51 3.96 3.26
C ASP A 45 20.71 3.32 1.87
N HIS A 46 21.74 2.53 1.67
CA HIS A 46 21.95 1.78 0.43
C HIS A 46 20.77 0.86 0.11
N TYR A 47 20.19 0.21 1.11
CA TYR A 47 18.96 -0.59 0.94
C TYR A 47 17.82 0.27 0.44
N LEU A 48 17.48 1.37 1.12
CA LEU A 48 16.35 2.23 0.77
C LEU A 48 16.53 2.87 -0.62
N GLN A 49 17.75 3.36 -0.93
CA GLN A 49 18.04 3.99 -2.22
C GLN A 49 17.94 3.01 -3.39
N SER A 50 18.28 1.73 -3.19
CA SER A 50 18.23 0.71 -4.24
C SER A 50 16.83 0.51 -4.82
N TYR A 51 15.76 0.86 -4.09
CA TYR A 51 14.38 0.70 -4.54
C TYR A 51 13.76 1.97 -5.14
N ARG A 52 14.41 3.13 -5.03
CA ARG A 52 13.81 4.41 -5.49
C ARG A 52 13.61 4.46 -6.99
N VAL A 53 14.66 4.21 -7.76
CA VAL A 53 14.57 4.24 -9.24
C VAL A 53 13.64 3.15 -9.77
N PRO A 54 13.72 1.89 -9.29
CA PRO A 54 12.73 0.87 -9.63
C PRO A 54 11.28 1.30 -9.38
N LEU A 55 10.98 1.96 -8.25
CA LEU A 55 9.63 2.43 -7.93
C LEU A 55 9.15 3.53 -8.89
N ILE A 56 10.04 4.45 -9.29
CA ILE A 56 9.72 5.48 -10.29
C ILE A 56 9.36 4.81 -11.62
N GLU A 57 10.19 3.86 -12.09
CA GLU A 57 9.95 3.17 -13.35
C GLU A 57 8.69 2.29 -13.32
N GLU A 58 8.43 1.60 -12.21
CA GLU A 58 7.18 0.85 -12.00
C GLU A 58 5.96 1.78 -12.06
N THR A 59 6.05 2.95 -11.43
CA THR A 59 4.97 3.95 -11.47
C THR A 59 4.76 4.48 -12.88
N ARG A 60 5.85 4.77 -13.63
CA ARG A 60 5.79 5.19 -15.04
C ARG A 60 5.11 4.12 -15.91
N ALA A 61 5.61 2.88 -15.83
CA ALA A 61 5.08 1.76 -16.61
C ALA A 61 3.61 1.49 -16.29
N TYR A 62 3.22 1.61 -15.02
CA TYR A 62 1.83 1.49 -14.61
C TYR A 62 0.94 2.58 -15.25
N LEU A 63 1.37 3.85 -15.22
CA LEU A 63 0.63 4.94 -15.87
C LEU A 63 0.61 4.77 -17.40
N CYS A 64 1.70 4.27 -18.02
CA CYS A 64 1.74 3.95 -19.44
C CYS A 64 0.65 2.93 -19.81
N SER A 65 0.56 1.83 -19.08
CA SER A 65 -0.47 0.80 -19.30
C SER A 65 -1.91 1.34 -19.17
N ARG A 66 -2.10 2.37 -18.32
CA ARG A 66 -3.41 3.03 -18.18
C ARG A 66 -3.69 4.00 -19.32
N LEU A 67 -2.66 4.62 -19.90
CA LEU A 67 -2.81 5.48 -21.09
C LEU A 67 -3.18 4.70 -22.35
N GLU A 68 -2.76 3.45 -22.47
CA GLU A 68 -3.17 2.57 -23.58
C GLU A 68 -4.71 2.35 -23.61
N LEU A 69 -5.35 2.46 -22.44
CA LEU A 69 -6.81 2.30 -22.27
C LEU A 69 -7.53 3.65 -22.11
N ILE A 70 -6.96 4.75 -22.61
CA ILE A 70 -7.49 6.10 -22.37
C ILE A 70 -8.89 6.32 -22.97
N ASN A 71 -9.24 5.62 -24.04
CA ASN A 71 -10.57 5.63 -24.64
C ASN A 71 -11.66 5.11 -23.69
N GLU A 72 -11.29 4.23 -22.74
CA GLU A 72 -12.18 3.65 -21.73
C GLU A 72 -12.15 4.46 -20.43
N ALA A 73 -11.24 5.45 -20.32
CA ALA A 73 -11.07 6.22 -19.11
C ALA A 73 -12.26 7.14 -18.83
N SER A 74 -12.64 7.22 -17.56
CA SER A 74 -13.67 8.17 -17.11
C SER A 74 -13.22 9.60 -17.39
N SER A 75 -14.03 10.35 -18.11
CA SER A 75 -13.78 11.75 -18.47
C SER A 75 -14.92 12.62 -17.99
N SER A 76 -14.58 13.67 -17.27
CA SER A 76 -15.53 14.67 -16.74
C SER A 76 -15.28 16.02 -17.36
N LYS A 77 -16.32 16.85 -17.48
CA LYS A 77 -16.15 18.26 -17.87
C LYS A 77 -15.67 19.06 -16.67
N ILE A 78 -14.67 19.91 -16.89
CA ILE A 78 -14.23 20.88 -15.88
C ILE A 78 -15.21 22.06 -15.92
N LEU A 79 -15.88 22.29 -14.80
CA LEU A 79 -16.81 23.44 -14.60
C LEU A 79 -16.05 24.66 -14.16
N SER A 80 -15.12 24.51 -13.23
CA SER A 80 -14.23 25.57 -12.79
C SER A 80 -12.86 25.03 -12.37
N LEU A 81 -11.84 25.85 -12.58
CA LEU A 81 -10.47 25.60 -12.11
C LEU A 81 -9.93 26.93 -11.55
N GLN A 82 -9.71 27.00 -10.24
CA GLN A 82 -9.35 28.24 -9.54
C GLN A 82 -8.10 28.03 -8.70
N VAL A 83 -7.26 29.06 -8.58
CA VAL A 83 -6.05 28.99 -7.74
C VAL A 83 -6.42 28.79 -6.28
N ALA A 84 -5.84 27.79 -5.63
CA ALA A 84 -6.09 27.44 -4.24
C ALA A 84 -4.93 27.85 -3.32
N GLY A 85 -4.70 29.14 -3.20
CA GLY A 85 -3.78 29.77 -2.23
C GLY A 85 -2.30 29.71 -2.57
N LYS A 86 -1.76 28.62 -3.12
CA LYS A 86 -0.34 28.46 -3.48
C LYS A 86 -0.18 28.15 -4.97
N PRO A 87 0.89 28.64 -5.62
CA PRO A 87 1.19 28.26 -7.01
C PRO A 87 1.24 26.74 -7.17
N GLY A 88 0.62 26.23 -8.22
CA GLY A 88 0.54 24.79 -8.50
C GLY A 88 -0.58 24.04 -7.76
N LEU A 89 -1.34 24.70 -6.88
CA LEU A 89 -2.54 24.13 -6.25
C LEU A 89 -3.79 24.84 -6.79
N TYR A 90 -4.78 24.04 -7.19
CA TYR A 90 -6.03 24.51 -7.76
C TYR A 90 -7.21 23.81 -7.11
N PHE A 91 -8.30 24.54 -6.97
CA PHE A 91 -9.60 23.96 -6.68
C PHE A 91 -10.27 23.65 -8.02
N MET A 92 -10.65 22.40 -8.22
CA MET A 92 -11.27 21.90 -9.44
C MET A 92 -12.68 21.43 -9.14
N ASP A 93 -13.64 21.99 -9.86
CA ASP A 93 -15.01 21.53 -9.88
C ASP A 93 -15.29 20.85 -11.22
N VAL A 94 -15.93 19.68 -11.19
CA VAL A 94 -16.14 18.83 -12.35
C VAL A 94 -17.58 18.31 -12.40
N ASP A 95 -18.09 18.20 -13.61
CA ASP A 95 -19.34 17.53 -13.89
C ASP A 95 -19.07 16.08 -14.27
N PHE A 96 -19.42 15.15 -13.39
CA PHE A 96 -19.30 13.72 -13.64
C PHE A 96 -20.41 13.17 -14.54
N GLY A 97 -21.36 14.01 -14.98
CA GLY A 97 -22.50 13.63 -15.79
C GLY A 97 -23.52 12.79 -14.98
N ASP A 98 -24.79 13.11 -15.08
CA ASP A 98 -25.85 12.20 -14.66
C ASP A 98 -25.83 11.02 -15.65
N ASN A 99 -25.67 9.80 -15.16
CA ASN A 99 -25.73 8.58 -15.98
C ASN A 99 -27.19 8.34 -16.42
N ASP A 100 -27.59 8.93 -17.54
CA ASP A 100 -28.87 8.67 -18.24
C ASP A 100 -28.91 7.31 -18.95
N ALA A 101 -27.89 6.49 -18.80
CA ALA A 101 -27.85 5.14 -19.36
C ALA A 101 -27.86 4.12 -18.21
N GLY A 102 -29.02 3.55 -17.92
CA GLY A 102 -29.41 2.55 -16.91
C GLY A 102 -28.50 1.35 -16.61
N PHE A 103 -27.20 1.54 -16.55
CA PHE A 103 -26.23 0.61 -15.99
C PHE A 103 -25.60 1.29 -14.77
N SER A 104 -25.73 0.68 -13.61
CA SER A 104 -25.19 1.09 -12.31
C SER A 104 -23.66 1.08 -12.33
N THR A 105 -23.04 2.08 -12.92
CA THR A 105 -21.66 2.44 -12.62
C THR A 105 -21.72 3.41 -11.46
N GLU A 106 -21.18 3.02 -10.29
CA GLU A 106 -21.02 3.89 -9.14
C GLU A 106 -20.38 5.21 -9.60
N ALA A 107 -21.02 6.33 -9.25
CA ALA A 107 -20.50 7.65 -9.59
C ALA A 107 -19.06 7.77 -9.06
N TYR A 108 -18.12 8.16 -9.93
CA TYR A 108 -16.71 8.32 -9.53
C TYR A 108 -16.61 9.30 -8.38
N THR A 109 -15.92 8.90 -7.32
CA THR A 109 -15.59 9.74 -6.17
C THR A 109 -14.09 9.97 -6.14
N ALA A 110 -13.66 11.24 -6.20
CA ALA A 110 -12.26 11.61 -6.16
C ALA A 110 -11.59 11.11 -4.86
N LYS A 111 -10.32 10.69 -4.97
CA LYS A 111 -9.52 10.20 -3.85
C LYS A 111 -8.12 10.80 -3.90
N ASN A 112 -7.54 11.04 -2.73
CA ASN A 112 -6.15 11.50 -2.65
C ASN A 112 -5.24 10.56 -3.44
N GLY A 113 -4.33 11.15 -4.23
CA GLY A 113 -3.41 10.42 -5.10
C GLY A 113 -3.99 9.98 -6.44
N ASP A 114 -5.25 10.36 -6.76
CA ASP A 114 -5.79 10.19 -8.10
C ASP A 114 -5.05 11.10 -9.09
N ILE A 115 -4.63 10.52 -10.22
CA ILE A 115 -3.97 11.22 -11.31
C ILE A 115 -4.99 11.47 -12.42
N PHE A 116 -5.08 12.72 -12.82
CA PHE A 116 -5.85 13.18 -13.97
C PHE A 116 -4.95 13.76 -15.05
N ILE A 117 -5.39 13.68 -16.29
CA ILE A 117 -4.95 14.55 -17.36
C ILE A 117 -6.01 15.65 -17.51
N LEU A 118 -5.61 16.90 -17.27
CA LEU A 118 -6.42 18.05 -17.62
C LEU A 118 -6.12 18.38 -19.09
N SER A 119 -7.14 18.48 -19.92
CA SER A 119 -6.96 18.66 -21.38
C SER A 119 -7.97 19.62 -21.98
N SER A 120 -7.55 20.28 -23.05
CA SER A 120 -8.42 21.12 -23.87
C SER A 120 -9.40 20.33 -24.76
N LEU A 121 -9.14 19.03 -24.97
CA LEU A 121 -10.00 18.12 -25.75
C LEU A 121 -10.19 16.78 -25.00
N LYS A 122 -11.25 16.07 -25.32
CA LYS A 122 -11.44 14.67 -24.90
C LYS A 122 -10.64 13.78 -25.85
N PRO A 123 -9.62 13.04 -25.39
CA PRO A 123 -8.82 12.15 -26.25
C PRO A 123 -9.59 10.88 -26.58
N GLU A 124 -9.35 10.33 -27.76
CA GLU A 124 -9.73 8.98 -28.17
C GLU A 124 -8.54 8.01 -28.11
N ALA A 125 -7.32 8.58 -28.20
CA ALA A 125 -6.06 7.84 -28.07
C ALA A 125 -4.99 8.71 -27.43
N ALA A 126 -3.93 8.11 -26.89
CA ALA A 126 -2.82 8.84 -26.26
C ALA A 126 -2.09 9.79 -27.23
N GLU A 127 -2.07 9.46 -28.52
CA GLU A 127 -1.48 10.28 -29.59
C GLU A 127 -2.18 11.62 -29.78
N ASP A 128 -3.45 11.72 -29.38
CA ASP A 128 -4.23 12.95 -29.51
C ASP A 128 -3.62 14.12 -28.76
N PHE A 129 -2.92 13.84 -27.63
CA PHE A 129 -2.20 14.85 -26.89
C PHE A 129 -1.00 15.45 -27.62
N ASN A 130 -0.52 14.79 -28.70
CA ASN A 130 0.57 15.29 -29.53
C ASN A 130 0.07 16.15 -30.71
N ARG A 131 -1.26 16.33 -30.86
CA ARG A 131 -1.83 17.18 -31.93
C ARG A 131 -1.52 18.64 -31.68
N TYR A 132 -1.29 19.38 -32.78
CA TYR A 132 -1.06 20.82 -32.70
C TYR A 132 -2.24 21.56 -32.06
N GLY A 133 -1.94 22.44 -31.12
CA GLY A 133 -2.96 23.23 -30.42
C GLY A 133 -3.63 22.54 -29.21
N VAL A 134 -3.30 21.28 -28.92
CA VAL A 134 -3.78 20.60 -27.71
C VAL A 134 -2.94 21.03 -26.52
N THR A 135 -3.63 21.51 -25.49
CA THR A 135 -3.01 21.83 -24.19
C THR A 135 -3.42 20.75 -23.19
N TYR A 136 -2.44 20.18 -22.48
CA TYR A 136 -2.70 19.24 -21.40
C TYR A 136 -1.69 19.38 -20.26
N CYS A 137 -2.05 18.93 -19.07
CA CYS A 137 -1.11 18.72 -17.97
C CYS A 137 -1.59 17.58 -17.06
N LEU A 138 -0.65 17.02 -16.30
CA LEU A 138 -0.97 16.06 -15.24
C LEU A 138 -1.38 16.83 -13.99
N ALA A 139 -2.40 16.32 -13.31
CA ALA A 139 -2.87 16.82 -12.04
C ALA A 139 -3.07 15.67 -11.05
N MET A 140 -2.77 15.90 -9.78
CA MET A 140 -2.93 14.91 -8.71
C MET A 140 -3.87 15.47 -7.64
N VAL A 141 -4.87 14.70 -7.25
CA VAL A 141 -5.76 15.04 -6.13
C VAL A 141 -4.97 15.00 -4.82
N THR A 142 -4.96 16.13 -4.11
CA THR A 142 -4.25 16.26 -2.83
C THR A 142 -5.18 16.31 -1.62
N GLU A 143 -6.42 16.78 -1.82
CA GLU A 143 -7.41 16.90 -0.76
C GLU A 143 -8.81 16.81 -1.34
N VAL A 144 -9.66 16.04 -0.69
CA VAL A 144 -11.10 15.95 -0.99
C VAL A 144 -11.82 16.56 0.19
N SER A 145 -12.62 17.60 -0.03
CA SER A 145 -13.45 18.20 1.00
C SER A 145 -14.56 17.21 1.39
N LEU A 146 -14.63 16.87 2.67
CA LEU A 146 -15.68 15.98 3.21
C LEU A 146 -16.86 16.77 3.81
N ASP A 147 -16.72 18.11 3.91
CA ASP A 147 -17.60 18.92 4.76
C ASP A 147 -18.76 19.62 4.05
N ASP A 148 -18.85 19.55 2.70
CA ASP A 148 -19.92 20.18 1.97
C ASP A 148 -20.69 19.19 1.09
N GLU A 149 -21.89 18.83 1.51
CA GLU A 149 -22.89 18.07 0.72
C GLU A 149 -23.21 18.72 -0.65
N TYR A 150 -22.77 19.95 -0.88
CA TYR A 150 -23.05 20.76 -2.07
C TYR A 150 -21.83 21.10 -2.93
N GLN A 151 -20.59 20.88 -2.46
CA GLN A 151 -19.39 21.12 -3.26
C GLN A 151 -18.80 19.84 -3.82
N LYS A 152 -19.06 19.58 -5.10
CA LYS A 152 -18.50 18.44 -5.86
C LYS A 152 -17.02 18.64 -6.25
N GLY A 153 -16.35 19.66 -5.70
CA GLY A 153 -14.98 20.03 -6.04
C GLY A 153 -13.92 19.42 -5.13
N PHE A 154 -12.69 19.35 -5.61
CA PHE A 154 -11.53 18.86 -4.88
C PHE A 154 -10.26 19.63 -5.25
N ARG A 155 -9.25 19.54 -4.37
CA ARG A 155 -7.96 20.20 -4.62
C ARG A 155 -7.06 19.33 -5.44
N VAL A 156 -6.47 19.90 -6.50
CA VAL A 156 -5.49 19.25 -7.36
C VAL A 156 -4.18 20.01 -7.35
N LYS A 157 -3.08 19.28 -7.42
CA LYS A 157 -1.73 19.80 -7.60
C LYS A 157 -1.31 19.54 -9.05
N VAL A 158 -0.71 20.51 -9.69
CA VAL A 158 -0.04 20.38 -11.00
C VAL A 158 1.44 20.71 -10.86
N ALA A 159 2.27 20.40 -11.86
CA ALA A 159 3.70 20.73 -11.81
C ALA A 159 3.89 22.26 -11.69
N LYS A 160 4.81 22.69 -10.82
CA LYS A 160 5.08 24.11 -10.55
C LYS A 160 5.59 24.87 -11.77
N ASP A 161 6.29 24.17 -12.67
CA ASP A 161 6.95 24.79 -13.84
C ASP A 161 5.99 25.06 -15.01
N ILE A 162 4.74 24.62 -14.92
CA ILE A 162 3.76 24.81 -15.99
C ILE A 162 3.20 26.25 -15.98
N GLY A 163 3.65 27.13 -15.09
CA GLY A 163 3.36 28.57 -15.10
C GLY A 163 1.99 28.94 -15.69
N LEU A 164 0.93 28.23 -15.27
CA LEU A 164 -0.42 28.46 -15.78
C LEU A 164 -0.88 29.83 -15.31
N GLU A 165 -0.90 30.81 -16.21
CA GLU A 165 -1.59 32.07 -15.97
C GLU A 165 -3.10 31.79 -15.89
N GLU A 166 -3.85 32.66 -15.19
CA GLU A 166 -5.31 32.51 -15.07
C GLU A 166 -6.02 32.35 -16.42
N GLN A 167 -5.45 32.97 -17.47
CA GLN A 167 -5.96 32.86 -18.84
C GLN A 167 -5.81 31.46 -19.43
N ASP A 168 -4.82 30.69 -18.97
CA ASP A 168 -4.57 29.31 -19.45
C ASP A 168 -5.51 28.29 -18.80
N LEU A 169 -6.01 28.58 -17.59
CA LEU A 169 -6.92 27.70 -16.87
C LEU A 169 -8.22 27.46 -17.64
N SER A 170 -8.71 28.47 -18.36
CA SER A 170 -9.93 28.37 -19.18
C SER A 170 -9.78 27.45 -20.41
N LYS A 171 -8.56 27.08 -20.78
CA LYS A 171 -8.29 26.15 -21.90
C LYS A 171 -8.58 24.70 -21.54
N PHE A 172 -8.49 24.33 -20.26
CA PHE A 172 -8.79 22.98 -19.81
C PHE A 172 -10.29 22.75 -19.69
N ARG A 173 -10.81 21.82 -20.47
CA ARG A 173 -12.24 21.50 -20.55
C ARG A 173 -12.59 20.12 -20.03
N HIS A 174 -11.60 19.22 -19.99
CA HIS A 174 -11.77 17.82 -19.63
C HIS A 174 -10.78 17.41 -18.56
N ALA A 175 -11.26 16.68 -17.56
CA ALA A 175 -10.46 15.98 -16.58
C ALA A 175 -10.61 14.47 -16.83
N ILE A 176 -9.55 13.80 -17.26
CA ILE A 176 -9.52 12.40 -17.60
C ILE A 176 -8.83 11.65 -16.47
N PHE A 177 -9.55 10.76 -15.78
CA PHE A 177 -8.98 9.94 -14.72
C PHE A 177 -8.09 8.85 -15.31
N ILE A 178 -6.86 8.76 -14.84
CA ILE A 178 -5.89 7.76 -15.29
C ILE A 178 -5.76 6.63 -14.28
N SER A 179 -5.38 6.97 -13.05
CA SER A 179 -5.20 5.98 -11.99
C SER A 179 -4.98 6.65 -10.62
N ASN A 180 -4.88 5.83 -9.57
CA ASN A 180 -4.49 6.27 -8.23
C ASN A 180 -3.09 5.74 -7.89
N ILE A 181 -2.19 6.64 -7.48
CA ILE A 181 -0.79 6.30 -7.13
C ILE A 181 -0.50 6.39 -5.63
N THR A 182 -1.53 6.41 -4.78
CA THR A 182 -1.34 6.51 -3.32
C THR A 182 -0.42 5.43 -2.76
N THR A 183 -0.49 4.22 -3.28
CA THR A 183 0.38 3.12 -2.85
C THR A 183 1.84 3.42 -3.16
N SER A 184 2.14 3.86 -4.37
CA SER A 184 3.51 4.25 -4.78
C SER A 184 4.03 5.41 -3.94
N ILE A 185 3.19 6.43 -3.66
CA ILE A 185 3.53 7.56 -2.77
C ILE A 185 3.86 7.08 -1.35
N ARG A 186 3.10 6.14 -0.81
CA ARG A 186 3.36 5.57 0.53
C ARG A 186 4.67 4.80 0.58
N ILE A 187 4.96 4.00 -0.45
CA ILE A 187 6.23 3.29 -0.58
C ILE A 187 7.38 4.31 -0.68
N TRP A 188 7.23 5.34 -1.52
CA TRP A 188 8.23 6.40 -1.65
C TRP A 188 8.54 7.10 -0.33
N LYS A 189 7.50 7.44 0.44
CA LYS A 189 7.66 8.02 1.78
C LYS A 189 8.42 7.09 2.71
N ALA A 190 8.13 5.79 2.67
CA ALA A 190 8.87 4.81 3.46
C ALA A 190 10.35 4.69 3.04
N LEU A 191 10.65 4.82 1.73
CA LEU A 191 12.02 4.83 1.20
C LEU A 191 12.77 6.16 1.46
N SER A 192 12.04 7.23 1.78
CA SER A 192 12.59 8.58 2.02
C SER A 192 12.75 8.91 3.50
N PHE A 193 12.62 7.93 4.37
CA PHE A 193 12.78 8.11 5.81
C PHE A 193 14.22 8.48 6.15
N ASP A 194 14.40 9.46 7.05
CA ASP A 194 15.70 9.79 7.60
C ASP A 194 16.19 8.68 8.53
N THR A 195 17.22 7.97 8.08
CA THR A 195 17.76 6.81 8.79
C THR A 195 18.56 7.18 10.04
N HIS A 196 18.94 8.46 10.17
CA HIS A 196 19.74 8.96 11.30
C HIS A 196 18.89 9.29 12.52
N MET A 197 17.63 9.58 12.34
CA MET A 197 16.74 10.11 13.39
C MET A 197 15.83 9.06 14.02
N ASN A 198 15.90 7.78 13.64
CA ASN A 198 14.86 6.84 14.07
C ASN A 198 15.40 5.47 14.49
N ASP A 199 15.20 5.14 15.77
CA ASP A 199 15.48 3.81 16.34
C ASP A 199 14.52 2.72 15.85
N ASN A 200 13.44 3.09 15.15
CA ASN A 200 12.43 2.16 14.64
C ASN A 200 12.93 1.21 13.54
N PHE A 201 14.14 1.45 13.02
CA PHE A 201 14.77 0.58 12.01
C PHE A 201 15.60 -0.57 12.60
N ILE A 202 15.50 -0.84 13.91
CA ILE A 202 16.28 -1.89 14.57
C ILE A 202 16.14 -3.24 13.86
N VAL A 203 14.92 -3.63 13.48
CA VAL A 203 14.66 -4.90 12.78
C VAL A 203 15.33 -4.92 11.41
N ILE A 204 15.19 -3.84 10.62
CA ILE A 204 15.82 -3.77 9.29
C ILE A 204 17.34 -3.69 9.41
N LYS A 205 17.87 -2.95 10.38
CA LYS A 205 19.32 -2.90 10.65
C LYS A 205 19.86 -4.29 11.02
N SER A 206 19.10 -5.06 11.81
CA SER A 206 19.45 -6.45 12.17
C SER A 206 19.44 -7.38 10.95
N LEU A 207 18.51 -7.17 10.01
CA LEU A 207 18.45 -7.90 8.74
C LEU A 207 19.63 -7.64 7.82
N LEU A 208 20.09 -6.37 7.80
CA LEU A 208 21.19 -5.93 6.94
C LEU A 208 22.57 -6.18 7.59
N ALA A 209 22.62 -6.40 8.90
CA ALA A 209 23.85 -6.74 9.58
C ALA A 209 24.38 -8.08 9.06
N PRO A 210 25.69 -8.24 8.84
CA PRO A 210 26.29 -9.51 8.52
C PRO A 210 26.10 -10.44 9.72
N THR A 211 25.04 -11.20 9.74
CA THR A 211 24.83 -12.23 10.74
C THR A 211 25.76 -13.39 10.44
N ASN A 212 26.54 -13.81 11.42
CA ASN A 212 26.99 -15.18 11.49
C ASN A 212 25.70 -16.04 11.58
N LEU A 213 25.28 -16.59 10.45
CA LEU A 213 24.14 -17.51 10.30
C LEU A 213 24.40 -18.81 11.09
N GLY A 214 24.67 -18.71 12.39
CA GLY A 214 25.05 -19.84 13.21
C GLY A 214 24.01 -20.26 14.22
N ASP A 215 23.38 -19.33 14.90
CA ASP A 215 22.50 -19.67 16.00
C ASP A 215 21.19 -18.86 15.98
N ASP A 216 20.16 -19.43 15.40
CA ASP A 216 18.74 -18.99 15.55
C ASP A 216 18.26 -19.13 17.01
N VAL A 217 19.10 -19.63 17.91
CA VAL A 217 18.77 -19.92 19.31
C VAL A 217 19.59 -19.00 20.21
N CYS A 218 18.90 -18.21 21.01
CA CYS A 218 19.55 -17.42 22.05
C CYS A 218 20.13 -18.37 23.11
N GLY A 219 21.45 -18.41 23.25
CA GLY A 219 22.10 -19.26 24.25
C GLY A 219 21.71 -18.97 25.71
N ILE A 220 21.09 -17.78 25.95
CA ILE A 220 20.61 -17.36 27.29
C ILE A 220 19.20 -17.88 27.58
N CYS A 221 18.34 -17.99 26.54
CA CYS A 221 16.93 -18.40 26.70
C CYS A 221 16.73 -19.91 26.70
N VAL A 222 17.75 -20.71 26.39
CA VAL A 222 17.65 -22.20 26.33
C VAL A 222 17.37 -22.81 27.70
N GLU A 223 17.68 -22.13 28.79
CA GLU A 223 17.51 -22.65 30.16
C GLU A 223 16.17 -22.27 30.81
N GLU A 224 15.41 -21.33 30.23
CA GLU A 224 14.10 -20.94 30.76
C GLU A 224 12.96 -21.72 30.07
N ASP A 225 12.83 -22.98 30.38
CA ASP A 225 11.69 -23.84 30.02
C ASP A 225 10.42 -23.45 30.81
N GLY A 226 10.09 -22.16 30.75
CA GLY A 226 8.97 -21.56 31.44
C GLY A 226 7.71 -21.48 30.56
N GLY A 227 6.96 -22.58 30.51
CA GLY A 227 5.52 -22.53 30.20
C GLY A 227 5.16 -22.27 28.73
N CYS A 228 5.41 -23.21 27.85
CA CYS A 228 4.58 -23.39 26.66
C CYS A 228 3.11 -23.45 27.09
N LEU A 229 2.20 -22.93 26.23
CA LEU A 229 0.78 -23.25 26.40
C LEU A 229 0.70 -24.76 26.58
N PRO A 230 0.17 -25.27 27.72
CA PRO A 230 0.11 -26.72 27.91
C PRO A 230 -0.68 -27.29 26.72
N ASN A 231 -0.10 -28.29 26.06
CA ASN A 231 -0.67 -28.95 24.91
C ASN A 231 -0.78 -28.13 23.61
N LEU A 232 0.03 -27.05 23.43
CA LEU A 232 -0.01 -26.25 22.20
C LEU A 232 0.13 -27.11 20.94
N THR A 233 1.13 -28.01 20.90
CA THR A 233 1.38 -28.88 19.76
C THR A 233 0.17 -29.76 19.45
N GLU A 234 -0.46 -30.36 20.47
CA GLU A 234 -1.68 -31.17 20.31
C GLU A 234 -2.85 -30.32 19.77
N GLN A 235 -3.02 -29.12 20.29
CA GLN A 235 -4.05 -28.19 19.81
C GLN A 235 -3.81 -27.77 18.35
N LEU A 236 -2.56 -27.47 17.97
CA LEU A 236 -2.21 -27.13 16.59
C LEU A 236 -2.43 -28.30 15.63
N LEU A 237 -2.15 -29.52 16.07
CA LEU A 237 -2.41 -30.74 15.29
C LEU A 237 -3.92 -31.00 15.14
N SER A 238 -4.73 -30.71 16.18
CA SER A 238 -6.19 -30.93 16.15
C SER A 238 -6.90 -30.12 15.06
N ILE A 239 -6.36 -28.95 14.66
CA ILE A 239 -6.86 -28.14 13.52
C ILE A 239 -6.26 -28.57 12.17
N ASN A 240 -5.76 -29.78 12.06
CA ASN A 240 -5.18 -30.35 10.83
C ASN A 240 -4.01 -29.54 10.25
N LEU A 241 -3.12 -29.01 11.09
CA LEU A 241 -1.81 -28.55 10.65
C LEU A 241 -0.87 -29.75 10.47
N ASN A 242 -0.02 -29.69 9.46
CA ASN A 242 1.05 -30.67 9.30
C ASN A 242 2.26 -30.30 10.18
N GLN A 243 3.18 -31.26 10.36
CA GLN A 243 4.31 -31.06 11.26
C GLN A 243 5.15 -29.82 10.89
N SER A 244 5.45 -29.57 9.61
CA SER A 244 6.25 -28.41 9.21
C SER A 244 5.57 -27.08 9.50
N GLN A 245 4.23 -27.04 9.51
CA GLN A 245 3.47 -25.86 9.90
C GLN A 245 3.51 -25.65 11.42
N VAL A 246 3.42 -26.74 12.19
CA VAL A 246 3.57 -26.71 13.66
C VAL A 246 4.98 -26.23 14.03
N ASP A 247 6.02 -26.83 13.44
CA ASP A 247 7.42 -26.45 13.68
C ASP A 247 7.67 -24.95 13.38
N ALA A 248 7.07 -24.43 12.30
CA ALA A 248 7.16 -23.02 11.98
C ALA A 248 6.53 -22.12 13.05
N ILE A 249 5.37 -22.50 13.59
CA ILE A 249 4.68 -21.77 14.67
C ILE A 249 5.51 -21.81 15.96
N GLU A 250 5.99 -22.98 16.35
CA GLU A 250 6.82 -23.18 17.54
C GLU A 250 8.12 -22.36 17.46
N SER A 251 8.75 -22.32 16.28
CA SER A 251 9.93 -21.49 16.02
C SER A 251 9.65 -19.99 16.21
N VAL A 252 8.49 -19.50 15.78
CA VAL A 252 8.11 -18.10 16.00
C VAL A 252 7.80 -17.83 17.46
N ILE A 253 7.09 -18.72 18.14
CA ILE A 253 6.77 -18.58 19.57
C ILE A 253 8.05 -18.54 20.42
N SER A 254 9.00 -19.41 20.13
CA SER A 254 10.32 -19.40 20.77
C SER A 254 11.04 -18.05 20.55
N ALA A 255 10.99 -17.53 19.31
CA ALA A 255 11.57 -16.23 18.98
C ALA A 255 10.91 -15.06 19.73
N VAL A 256 9.59 -15.06 19.86
CA VAL A 256 8.83 -14.00 20.56
C VAL A 256 9.13 -13.99 22.05
N ARG A 257 9.43 -15.12 22.66
CA ARG A 257 9.82 -15.24 24.08
C ARG A 257 11.22 -14.70 24.35
N CYS A 258 12.07 -14.70 23.35
CA CYS A 258 13.41 -14.18 23.46
C CYS A 258 13.40 -12.65 23.59
N ARG A 259 13.85 -12.13 24.74
CA ARG A 259 13.99 -10.69 25.00
C ARG A 259 15.39 -10.14 24.69
N HIS A 260 16.32 -11.00 24.32
CA HIS A 260 17.73 -10.66 24.10
C HIS A 260 18.06 -10.38 22.65
N MET A 261 17.20 -10.82 21.72
CA MET A 261 17.42 -10.68 20.28
C MET A 261 16.13 -10.25 19.59
N ASN A 262 16.25 -9.33 18.64
CA ASN A 262 15.18 -9.04 17.69
C ASN A 262 15.28 -10.04 16.54
N LEU A 263 14.42 -11.03 16.52
CA LEU A 263 14.45 -12.09 15.52
C LEU A 263 13.44 -11.79 14.40
N LEU A 264 13.88 -12.04 13.16
CA LEU A 264 13.01 -12.12 12.00
C LEU A 264 12.80 -13.58 11.64
N LYS A 265 11.54 -13.99 11.48
CA LYS A 265 11.19 -15.32 11.00
C LYS A 265 10.46 -15.19 9.66
N LEU A 266 10.91 -15.96 8.67
CA LEU A 266 10.33 -16.00 7.33
C LEU A 266 9.58 -17.32 7.14
N ILE A 267 8.24 -17.23 6.97
CA ILE A 267 7.42 -18.40 6.62
C ILE A 267 7.26 -18.42 5.10
N TRP A 268 7.93 -19.37 4.46
CA TRP A 268 7.91 -19.54 3.01
C TRP A 268 7.10 -20.78 2.61
N GLY A 269 6.44 -20.73 1.47
CA GLY A 269 5.75 -21.87 0.88
C GLY A 269 5.09 -21.52 -0.45
N PRO A 270 4.98 -22.46 -1.41
CA PRO A 270 4.27 -22.30 -2.67
C PRO A 270 2.79 -21.93 -2.48
N PRO A 271 2.08 -21.46 -3.52
CA PRO A 271 0.64 -21.32 -3.49
C PRO A 271 -0.06 -22.62 -3.05
N GLY A 272 -1.12 -22.50 -2.26
CA GLY A 272 -1.91 -23.67 -1.80
C GLY A 272 -1.34 -24.46 -0.62
N THR A 273 -0.14 -24.16 -0.11
CA THR A 273 0.48 -24.89 1.01
C THR A 273 -0.08 -24.53 2.39
N GLY A 274 -1.11 -23.70 2.46
CA GLY A 274 -1.77 -23.35 3.73
C GLY A 274 -1.10 -22.25 4.54
N LYS A 275 -0.28 -21.37 3.93
CA LYS A 275 0.36 -20.23 4.63
C LYS A 275 -0.61 -19.41 5.46
N THR A 276 -1.77 -19.03 4.90
CA THR A 276 -2.80 -18.27 5.62
C THR A 276 -3.33 -19.05 6.84
N LYS A 277 -3.47 -20.36 6.72
CA LYS A 277 -3.87 -21.24 7.83
C LYS A 277 -2.81 -21.25 8.93
N THR A 278 -1.54 -21.39 8.55
CA THR A 278 -0.40 -21.35 9.50
C THR A 278 -0.34 -19.99 10.22
N VAL A 279 -0.45 -18.86 9.48
CA VAL A 279 -0.44 -17.53 10.06
C VAL A 279 -1.62 -17.33 11.02
N SER A 280 -2.82 -17.76 10.65
CA SER A 280 -4.01 -17.64 11.52
C SER A 280 -3.87 -18.44 12.81
N ALA A 281 -3.31 -19.64 12.75
CA ALA A 281 -3.03 -20.46 13.93
C ALA A 281 -1.92 -19.85 14.82
N LEU A 282 -0.89 -19.26 14.19
CA LEU A 282 0.14 -18.51 14.90
C LEU A 282 -0.46 -17.29 15.64
N LEU A 283 -1.32 -16.53 14.99
CA LEU A 283 -2.01 -15.39 15.60
C LEU A 283 -2.84 -15.81 16.80
N TRP A 284 -3.56 -16.93 16.68
CA TRP A 284 -4.28 -17.51 17.82
C TRP A 284 -3.34 -17.85 18.98
N ALA A 285 -2.23 -18.53 18.72
CA ALA A 285 -1.26 -18.90 19.76
C ALA A 285 -0.64 -17.67 20.44
N LEU A 286 -0.27 -16.63 19.66
CA LEU A 286 0.26 -15.38 20.18
C LEU A 286 -0.78 -14.62 21.01
N ALA A 287 -2.03 -14.65 20.62
CA ALA A 287 -3.11 -14.02 21.36
C ALA A 287 -3.39 -14.74 22.68
N CYS A 288 -3.35 -16.09 22.72
CA CYS A 288 -3.40 -16.87 23.97
C CYS A 288 -2.24 -16.52 24.91
N MET A 289 -1.08 -16.20 24.37
CA MET A 289 0.08 -15.70 25.14
C MET A 289 -0.04 -14.22 25.55
N LYS A 290 -1.16 -13.56 25.24
CA LYS A 290 -1.39 -12.12 25.49
C LYS A 290 -0.37 -11.23 24.77
N CYS A 291 0.18 -11.67 23.66
CA CYS A 291 1.07 -10.89 22.83
C CYS A 291 0.24 -9.90 21.98
N ARG A 292 0.56 -8.61 22.07
CA ARG A 292 -0.01 -7.61 21.16
C ARG A 292 0.62 -7.78 19.77
N THR A 293 -0.21 -8.11 18.78
CA THR A 293 0.25 -8.44 17.43
C THR A 293 -0.38 -7.50 16.41
N LEU A 294 0.45 -6.93 15.53
CA LEU A 294 0.01 -6.16 14.37
C LEU A 294 0.20 -7.01 13.11
N THR A 295 -0.91 -7.28 12.41
CA THR A 295 -0.88 -8.03 11.15
C THR A 295 -1.20 -7.09 10.00
N CYS A 296 -0.32 -7.06 8.99
CA CYS A 296 -0.49 -6.23 7.79
C CYS A 296 -0.53 -7.11 6.54
N ALA A 297 -1.33 -6.70 5.57
CA ALA A 297 -1.40 -7.35 4.26
C ALA A 297 -1.42 -6.31 3.14
N PRO A 298 -0.97 -6.63 1.92
CA PRO A 298 -0.92 -5.69 0.81
C PRO A 298 -2.31 -5.32 0.26
N THR A 299 -3.33 -6.14 0.52
CA THR A 299 -4.71 -5.92 0.05
C THR A 299 -5.74 -6.17 1.14
N ASN A 300 -6.90 -5.49 1.04
CA ASN A 300 -8.03 -5.72 1.94
C ASN A 300 -8.51 -7.19 1.89
N VAL A 301 -8.58 -7.79 0.72
CA VAL A 301 -8.97 -9.20 0.55
C VAL A 301 -8.03 -10.13 1.33
N ALA A 302 -6.73 -9.87 1.29
CA ALA A 302 -5.76 -10.69 2.00
C ALA A 302 -5.91 -10.56 3.52
N ILE A 303 -6.07 -9.35 4.07
CA ILE A 303 -6.23 -9.17 5.52
C ILE A 303 -7.57 -9.70 6.02
N VAL A 304 -8.66 -9.49 5.26
CA VAL A 304 -9.97 -10.08 5.55
C VAL A 304 -9.88 -11.60 5.57
N GLY A 305 -9.20 -12.22 4.58
CA GLY A 305 -9.00 -13.68 4.55
C GLY A 305 -8.22 -14.22 5.75
N VAL A 306 -7.21 -13.48 6.24
CA VAL A 306 -6.48 -13.84 7.46
C VAL A 306 -7.40 -13.72 8.69
N CYS A 307 -8.15 -12.63 8.81
CA CYS A 307 -9.06 -12.38 9.92
C CYS A 307 -10.17 -13.44 9.99
N THR A 308 -10.83 -13.71 8.86
CA THR A 308 -11.88 -14.76 8.78
C THR A 308 -11.34 -16.12 9.23
N ARG A 309 -10.16 -16.50 8.76
CA ARG A 309 -9.55 -17.77 9.16
C ARG A 309 -9.14 -17.78 10.64
N PHE A 310 -8.69 -16.66 11.17
CA PHE A 310 -8.40 -16.51 12.59
C PHE A 310 -9.66 -16.71 13.44
N LEU A 311 -10.80 -16.09 13.07
CA LEU A 311 -12.07 -16.24 13.78
C LEU A 311 -12.61 -17.68 13.71
N GLN A 312 -12.42 -18.36 12.56
CA GLN A 312 -12.77 -19.78 12.44
C GLN A 312 -11.95 -20.64 13.43
N ASN A 313 -10.63 -20.44 13.46
CA ASN A 313 -9.77 -21.13 14.43
C ASN A 313 -10.21 -20.83 15.86
N LEU A 314 -10.55 -19.57 16.17
CA LEU A 314 -11.04 -19.19 17.49
C LEU A 314 -12.33 -19.95 17.86
N LYS A 315 -13.29 -20.06 16.94
CA LYS A 315 -14.51 -20.84 17.16
C LYS A 315 -14.21 -22.34 17.38
N ASP A 316 -13.34 -22.92 16.56
CA ASP A 316 -12.95 -24.33 16.63
C ASP A 316 -12.28 -24.65 17.96
N PHE A 317 -11.35 -23.81 18.42
CA PHE A 317 -10.67 -24.00 19.70
C PHE A 317 -11.60 -23.80 20.89
N ASN A 318 -12.50 -22.82 20.85
CA ASN A 318 -13.43 -22.52 21.95
C ASN A 318 -14.45 -23.65 22.18
N GLN A 319 -14.76 -24.48 21.17
CA GLN A 319 -15.65 -25.64 21.34
C GLN A 319 -15.07 -26.72 22.27
N HIS A 320 -13.77 -26.70 22.52
CA HIS A 320 -13.05 -27.68 23.34
C HIS A 320 -12.62 -27.14 24.70
N ILE A 321 -12.98 -25.90 25.05
CA ILE A 321 -12.55 -25.25 26.29
C ILE A 321 -13.81 -24.80 27.07
N ASP A 322 -13.82 -24.99 28.40
CA ASP A 322 -14.89 -24.49 29.28
C ASP A 322 -15.08 -22.98 29.13
N GLU A 323 -16.32 -22.50 29.04
CA GLU A 323 -16.68 -21.09 28.83
C GLU A 323 -16.02 -20.11 29.84
N ASN A 324 -15.69 -20.59 31.04
CA ASN A 324 -15.01 -19.80 32.06
C ASN A 324 -13.48 -19.70 31.90
N SER A 325 -12.93 -20.36 30.90
CA SER A 325 -11.48 -20.45 30.64
C SER A 325 -11.08 -19.88 29.27
N LEU A 326 -11.98 -19.19 28.57
CA LEU A 326 -11.72 -18.63 27.24
C LEU A 326 -10.59 -17.60 27.30
N PRO A 327 -9.41 -17.88 26.70
CA PRO A 327 -8.26 -16.99 26.78
C PRO A 327 -8.43 -15.73 25.93
N LEU A 328 -9.43 -15.71 25.03
CA LEU A 328 -9.65 -14.66 24.02
C LEU A 328 -11.11 -14.37 23.81
N SER A 329 -11.46 -13.09 23.77
CA SER A 329 -12.78 -12.58 23.35
C SER A 329 -12.65 -11.88 21.99
N LEU A 330 -13.77 -11.74 21.26
CA LEU A 330 -13.81 -10.96 20.01
C LEU A 330 -13.40 -9.51 20.24
N GLY A 331 -13.63 -8.95 21.43
CA GLY A 331 -13.19 -7.60 21.81
C GLY A 331 -11.66 -7.41 21.90
N ASP A 332 -10.88 -8.50 21.87
CA ASP A 332 -9.42 -8.43 21.83
C ASP A 332 -8.88 -8.27 20.39
N VAL A 333 -9.76 -8.29 19.38
CA VAL A 333 -9.40 -8.23 17.96
C VAL A 333 -9.93 -6.94 17.34
N VAL A 334 -9.11 -6.26 16.55
CA VAL A 334 -9.50 -5.05 15.82
C VAL A 334 -9.12 -5.21 14.35
N LEU A 335 -10.11 -5.13 13.47
CA LEU A 335 -9.89 -5.07 12.03
C LEU A 335 -9.87 -3.61 11.58
N PHE A 336 -8.72 -3.11 11.15
CA PHE A 336 -8.55 -1.73 10.73
C PHE A 336 -8.45 -1.62 9.21
N GLY A 337 -9.33 -0.80 8.60
CA GLY A 337 -9.32 -0.56 7.16
C GLY A 337 -10.49 0.29 6.69
N ASN A 338 -10.60 0.48 5.38
CA ASN A 338 -11.74 1.17 4.80
C ASN A 338 -12.92 0.20 4.68
N LYS A 339 -13.93 0.38 5.53
CA LYS A 339 -15.12 -0.48 5.62
C LYS A 339 -15.84 -0.66 4.27
N GLN A 340 -15.92 0.39 3.44
CA GLN A 340 -16.57 0.34 2.13
C GLN A 340 -15.81 -0.49 1.08
N ARG A 341 -14.50 -0.73 1.31
CA ARG A 341 -13.62 -1.50 0.41
C ARG A 341 -13.28 -2.88 0.96
N MET A 342 -13.75 -3.19 2.15
CA MET A 342 -13.59 -4.49 2.78
C MET A 342 -14.91 -5.23 2.59
N ASP A 343 -14.82 -6.38 1.94
CA ASP A 343 -15.98 -7.29 1.81
C ASP A 343 -16.18 -7.97 3.17
N ILE A 344 -16.85 -7.25 4.08
CA ILE A 344 -17.03 -7.67 5.47
C ILE A 344 -18.23 -8.60 5.53
N THR A 345 -17.98 -9.87 5.81
CA THR A 345 -19.01 -10.86 6.11
C THR A 345 -19.66 -10.61 7.47
N GLU A 346 -20.85 -11.17 7.72
CA GLU A 346 -21.56 -11.03 9.00
C GLU A 346 -20.67 -11.42 10.20
N ASP A 347 -19.88 -12.49 10.08
CA ASP A 347 -18.93 -12.92 11.11
C ASP A 347 -17.86 -11.88 11.47
N LEU A 348 -17.54 -10.98 10.53
CA LEU A 348 -16.54 -9.92 10.72
C LEU A 348 -17.15 -8.59 11.21
N GLN A 349 -18.45 -8.46 11.26
CA GLN A 349 -19.13 -7.25 11.77
C GLN A 349 -19.04 -7.13 13.30
N GLU A 350 -18.70 -8.22 13.97
CA GLU A 350 -18.52 -8.26 15.42
C GLU A 350 -17.10 -7.91 15.87
N VAL A 351 -16.17 -7.69 14.93
CA VAL A 351 -14.76 -7.31 15.10
C VAL A 351 -14.58 -5.87 14.62
#